data_6ca2141e6361e56a719e5ceaebf71827
#
_entry.id   6ca2141e6361e56a719e5ceaebf71827
#
_cell.length_a   1.000
_cell.length_b   1.000
_cell.length_c   1.000
_cell.angle_alpha   90.00
_cell.angle_beta   90.00
_cell.angle_gamma   90.00
#
_symmetry.space_group_name_H-M   'P 1'
#
loop_
_entity.id
_entity.type
_entity.pdbx_description
1 polymer ?
#
loop_
_entity_poly.entity_id
_entity_poly.type
_entity_poly.pdbx_seq_one_letter_code
_entity_poly.pdbx_strand_id
1 'polypeptide(L)'
;CKAAVKYPPNGLPALFNGAGGTGKSFLSRLMYEYAVNERVIGTAGAASLPPYITVDCSEYAQNEEKFAISLCGSEDGKGWLAKANGGILFFDEIDRLPFSGQELIYSYLISGQYKGYHDDEHVFESNARLIFSTTKVPAETLYKPLARMIPIVIPVPTLHERTADEKEEMLVSFLKEEGRRMGVDVSISQNAFHCMLEFSYENNIDELKTCVTSSCAGAYLEKTSDGIAIHSYHLPEYMLSSLKLEVEDKDKRMIHLNSYSRDTSLGQTVQYFQIMLDVFEDYRQ
;
A
#
# COMPACT_ATOMS: atom_id res chain seq x y z
N CYS A 1 -8.98 -3.88 -9.57
CA CYS A 1 -9.38 -3.84 -8.15
C CYS A 1 -10.88 -4.05 -7.95
N LYS A 2 -11.78 -3.17 -8.48
CA LYS A 2 -13.25 -3.28 -8.30
C LYS A 2 -13.79 -4.65 -8.70
N ALA A 3 -13.38 -5.18 -9.86
CA ALA A 3 -13.81 -6.50 -10.33
C ALA A 3 -13.39 -7.62 -9.37
N ALA A 4 -12.15 -7.59 -8.87
CA ALA A 4 -11.68 -8.57 -7.90
C ALA A 4 -12.50 -8.56 -6.61
N VAL A 5 -12.90 -7.37 -6.16
CA VAL A 5 -13.69 -7.21 -4.92
C VAL A 5 -15.14 -7.66 -5.10
N LYS A 6 -15.79 -7.29 -6.23
CA LYS A 6 -17.22 -7.51 -6.46
C LYS A 6 -17.57 -8.87 -7.08
N TYR A 7 -16.59 -9.65 -7.50
CA TYR A 7 -16.85 -10.94 -8.14
C TYR A 7 -17.51 -11.93 -7.16
N PRO A 8 -18.69 -12.50 -7.50
CA PRO A 8 -19.39 -13.41 -6.61
C PRO A 8 -18.76 -14.83 -6.64
N PRO A 9 -18.87 -15.63 -5.55
CA PRO A 9 -19.45 -15.26 -4.27
C PRO A 9 -18.47 -14.54 -3.34
N ASN A 10 -17.17 -14.80 -3.43
CA ASN A 10 -16.17 -14.39 -2.43
C ASN A 10 -15.05 -13.48 -2.98
N GLY A 11 -15.28 -12.80 -4.12
CA GLY A 11 -14.23 -12.05 -4.80
C GLY A 11 -13.23 -12.95 -5.53
N LEU A 12 -12.24 -12.33 -6.17
CA LEU A 12 -11.13 -13.04 -6.80
C LEU A 12 -9.81 -12.70 -6.10
N PRO A 13 -8.89 -13.66 -5.97
CA PRO A 13 -7.54 -13.35 -5.53
C PRO A 13 -6.88 -12.35 -6.50
N ALA A 14 -6.15 -11.41 -5.93
CA ALA A 14 -5.47 -10.36 -6.68
C ALA A 14 -4.01 -10.26 -6.27
N LEU A 15 -3.14 -9.92 -7.21
CA LEU A 15 -1.70 -9.75 -7.02
C LEU A 15 -1.28 -8.35 -7.47
N PHE A 16 -0.71 -7.57 -6.57
CA PHE A 16 -0.02 -6.33 -6.89
C PHE A 16 1.43 -6.62 -7.27
N ASN A 17 1.81 -6.27 -8.48
CA ASN A 17 3.18 -6.47 -8.99
C ASN A 17 3.84 -5.12 -9.26
N GLY A 18 4.99 -4.86 -8.66
CA GLY A 18 5.74 -3.62 -8.87
C GLY A 18 6.94 -3.50 -7.94
N ALA A 19 7.82 -2.56 -8.21
CA ALA A 19 9.03 -2.31 -7.44
C ALA A 19 8.75 -2.06 -5.94
N GLY A 20 9.78 -2.11 -5.11
CA GLY A 20 9.70 -1.71 -3.70
C GLY A 20 9.25 -0.26 -3.55
N GLY A 21 8.55 0.05 -2.47
CA GLY A 21 8.14 1.42 -2.16
C GLY A 21 7.09 2.05 -3.09
N THR A 22 6.45 1.27 -3.97
CA THR A 22 5.44 1.79 -4.92
C THR A 22 4.02 1.88 -4.34
N GLY A 23 3.83 1.45 -3.08
CA GLY A 23 2.55 1.55 -2.38
C GLY A 23 1.64 0.31 -2.52
N LYS A 24 2.17 -0.88 -2.83
CA LYS A 24 1.39 -2.14 -2.96
C LYS A 24 0.56 -2.46 -1.72
N SER A 25 1.18 -2.37 -0.53
CA SER A 25 0.51 -2.63 0.76
C SER A 25 -0.58 -1.59 1.05
N PHE A 26 -0.37 -0.34 0.66
CA PHE A 26 -1.39 0.71 0.71
C PHE A 26 -2.58 0.39 -0.21
N LEU A 27 -2.33 -0.07 -1.44
CA LEU A 27 -3.39 -0.48 -2.37
C LEU A 27 -4.22 -1.65 -1.84
N SER A 28 -3.57 -2.62 -1.21
CA SER A 28 -4.28 -3.73 -0.58
C SER A 28 -5.20 -3.25 0.54
N ARG A 29 -4.76 -2.26 1.33
CA ARG A 29 -5.57 -1.62 2.35
C ARG A 29 -6.77 -0.89 1.76
N LEU A 30 -6.58 -0.15 0.67
CA LEU A 30 -7.68 0.51 -0.05
C LEU A 30 -8.68 -0.50 -0.63
N MET A 31 -8.21 -1.64 -1.13
CA MET A 31 -9.12 -2.72 -1.56
C MET A 31 -9.98 -3.24 -0.41
N TYR A 32 -9.40 -3.39 0.78
CA TYR A 32 -10.15 -3.77 1.98
C TYR A 32 -11.21 -2.71 2.33
N GLU A 33 -10.82 -1.44 2.41
CA GLU A 33 -11.74 -0.34 2.73
C GLU A 33 -12.90 -0.26 1.72
N TYR A 34 -12.59 -0.43 0.43
CA TYR A 34 -13.60 -0.50 -0.61
C TYR A 34 -14.53 -1.71 -0.42
N ALA A 35 -13.99 -2.89 -0.07
CA ALA A 35 -14.79 -4.09 0.16
C ALA A 35 -15.72 -3.93 1.38
N VAL A 36 -15.29 -3.25 2.43
CA VAL A 36 -16.10 -2.89 3.59
C VAL A 36 -17.22 -1.94 3.22
N ASN A 37 -16.89 -0.86 2.50
CA ASN A 37 -17.87 0.16 2.08
C ASN A 37 -18.95 -0.42 1.15
N GLU A 38 -18.57 -1.33 0.25
CA GLU A 38 -19.50 -2.04 -0.64
C GLU A 38 -20.23 -3.21 0.05
N ARG A 39 -19.92 -3.48 1.33
CA ARG A 39 -20.51 -4.57 2.13
C ARG A 39 -20.37 -5.96 1.49
N VAL A 40 -19.28 -6.20 0.78
CA VAL A 40 -18.99 -7.49 0.13
C VAL A 40 -18.10 -8.41 0.98
N ILE A 41 -17.62 -7.91 2.12
CA ILE A 41 -16.93 -8.68 3.16
C ILE A 41 -17.58 -8.39 4.52
N GLY A 42 -17.38 -9.28 5.47
CA GLY A 42 -17.99 -9.23 6.80
C GLY A 42 -19.30 -10.01 6.86
N THR A 43 -19.77 -10.23 8.08
CA THR A 43 -21.04 -10.91 8.36
C THR A 43 -22.14 -9.87 8.50
N ALA A 44 -23.26 -10.07 7.84
CA ALA A 44 -24.42 -9.18 7.97
C ALA A 44 -24.87 -9.12 9.44
N GLY A 45 -24.88 -7.90 10.01
CA GLY A 45 -25.25 -7.66 11.41
C GLY A 45 -24.13 -7.80 12.43
N ALA A 46 -22.86 -8.03 12.00
CA ALA A 46 -21.73 -8.03 12.91
C ALA A 46 -21.45 -6.60 13.45
N ALA A 47 -21.23 -6.50 14.76
CA ALA A 47 -20.91 -5.22 15.42
C ALA A 47 -19.46 -4.74 15.17
N SER A 48 -18.61 -5.61 14.60
CA SER A 48 -17.19 -5.32 14.33
C SER A 48 -16.88 -5.28 12.84
N LEU A 49 -15.87 -4.50 12.47
CA LEU A 49 -15.34 -4.50 11.10
C LEU A 49 -14.75 -5.88 10.75
N PRO A 50 -14.86 -6.29 9.45
CA PRO A 50 -14.21 -7.50 8.97
C PRO A 50 -12.70 -7.47 9.24
N PRO A 51 -12.06 -8.62 9.51
CA PRO A 51 -10.63 -8.65 9.77
C PRO A 51 -9.82 -8.30 8.51
N TYR A 52 -8.73 -7.56 8.71
CA TYR A 52 -7.68 -7.33 7.72
C TYR A 52 -6.33 -7.71 8.35
N ILE A 53 -5.72 -8.77 7.83
CA ILE A 53 -4.46 -9.29 8.34
C ILE A 53 -3.39 -9.15 7.26
N THR A 54 -2.26 -8.59 7.63
CA THR A 54 -1.07 -8.48 6.77
C THR A 54 -0.01 -9.45 7.25
N VAL A 55 0.58 -10.18 6.31
CA VAL A 55 1.68 -11.12 6.54
C VAL A 55 2.85 -10.66 5.69
N ASP A 56 3.96 -10.30 6.34
CA ASP A 56 5.24 -10.10 5.68
C ASP A 56 5.89 -11.47 5.43
N CYS A 57 5.90 -11.89 4.17
CA CYS A 57 6.42 -13.20 3.79
C CYS A 57 7.94 -13.31 3.95
N SER A 58 8.66 -12.19 4.02
CA SER A 58 10.11 -12.17 4.20
C SER A 58 10.53 -12.77 5.55
N GLU A 59 9.70 -12.61 6.58
CA GLU A 59 9.94 -13.18 7.92
C GLU A 59 9.90 -14.71 7.97
N TYR A 60 9.33 -15.33 6.93
CA TYR A 60 9.10 -16.78 6.84
C TYR A 60 9.93 -17.44 5.75
N ALA A 61 10.80 -16.72 5.08
CA ALA A 61 11.61 -17.19 3.95
C ALA A 61 12.47 -18.43 4.29
N GLN A 62 12.84 -18.61 5.56
CA GLN A 62 13.70 -19.72 6.04
C GLN A 62 13.03 -20.59 7.09
N ASN A 63 11.74 -20.40 7.36
CA ASN A 63 11.04 -21.13 8.43
C ASN A 63 9.64 -21.54 7.98
N GLU A 64 9.59 -22.61 7.18
CA GLU A 64 8.35 -23.19 6.63
C GLU A 64 7.40 -23.68 7.72
N GLU A 65 7.92 -24.30 8.76
CA GLU A 65 7.14 -24.80 9.89
C GLU A 65 6.42 -23.66 10.60
N LYS A 66 7.15 -22.58 10.93
CA LYS A 66 6.56 -21.39 11.56
C LYS A 66 5.48 -20.78 10.67
N PHE A 67 5.70 -20.75 9.35
CA PHE A 67 4.70 -20.25 8.40
C PHE A 67 3.44 -21.13 8.42
N ALA A 68 3.60 -22.45 8.33
CA ALA A 68 2.47 -23.39 8.32
C ALA A 68 1.63 -23.29 9.62
N ILE A 69 2.29 -23.25 10.78
CA ILE A 69 1.60 -23.04 12.07
C ILE A 69 0.89 -21.69 12.12
N SER A 70 1.55 -20.63 11.66
CA SER A 70 0.94 -19.29 11.66
C SER A 70 -0.26 -19.19 10.71
N LEU A 71 -0.18 -19.83 9.55
CA LEU A 71 -1.23 -19.84 8.54
C LEU A 71 -2.45 -20.65 9.00
N CYS A 72 -2.21 -21.90 9.39
CA CYS A 72 -3.27 -22.88 9.64
C CYS A 72 -3.62 -23.02 11.13
N GLY A 73 -2.73 -22.61 12.04
CA GLY A 73 -2.82 -22.96 13.46
C GLY A 73 -2.26 -24.36 13.73
N SER A 74 -2.21 -24.73 15.01
CA SER A 74 -1.94 -26.11 15.44
C SER A 74 -3.26 -26.94 15.39
N GLU A 75 -3.44 -27.90 16.29
CA GLU A 75 -4.61 -28.76 16.38
C GLU A 75 -5.94 -27.98 16.52
N ASP A 76 -5.90 -26.75 17.01
CA ASP A 76 -7.09 -25.89 17.17
C ASP A 76 -7.49 -25.10 15.91
N GLY A 77 -6.70 -25.18 14.83
CA GLY A 77 -6.94 -24.48 13.56
C GLY A 77 -6.98 -22.95 13.65
N LYS A 78 -6.49 -22.34 14.74
CA LYS A 78 -6.60 -20.89 15.00
C LYS A 78 -5.47 -20.04 14.39
N GLY A 79 -5.04 -20.37 13.17
CA GLY A 79 -4.08 -19.60 12.40
C GLY A 79 -4.68 -18.32 11.76
N TRP A 80 -3.92 -17.73 10.84
CA TRP A 80 -4.37 -16.54 10.11
C TRP A 80 -5.62 -16.80 9.27
N LEU A 81 -5.78 -17.98 8.70
CA LEU A 81 -6.97 -18.33 7.92
C LEU A 81 -8.24 -18.25 8.76
N ALA A 82 -8.19 -18.73 10.00
CA ALA A 82 -9.32 -18.59 10.93
C ALA A 82 -9.53 -17.13 11.34
N LYS A 83 -8.45 -16.42 11.68
CA LYS A 83 -8.53 -15.02 12.14
C LYS A 83 -9.00 -14.07 11.04
N ALA A 84 -8.69 -14.37 9.76
CA ALA A 84 -9.10 -13.57 8.61
C ALA A 84 -10.46 -13.97 8.04
N ASN A 85 -11.15 -14.94 8.65
CA ASN A 85 -12.41 -15.46 8.13
C ASN A 85 -13.46 -14.35 7.94
N GLY A 86 -14.03 -14.27 6.74
CA GLY A 86 -14.96 -13.23 6.34
C GLY A 86 -14.32 -11.86 6.05
N GLY A 87 -12.99 -11.77 6.08
CA GLY A 87 -12.23 -10.57 5.80
C GLY A 87 -11.17 -10.76 4.71
N ILE A 88 -10.04 -10.10 4.86
CA ILE A 88 -8.92 -10.14 3.91
C ILE A 88 -7.64 -10.57 4.62
N LEU A 89 -6.89 -11.46 3.97
CA LEU A 89 -5.53 -11.86 4.32
C LEU A 89 -4.60 -11.42 3.20
N PHE A 90 -3.73 -10.47 3.51
CA PHE A 90 -2.76 -9.90 2.57
C PHE A 90 -1.37 -10.49 2.82
N PHE A 91 -0.80 -11.10 1.80
CA PHE A 91 0.58 -11.61 1.79
C PHE A 91 1.48 -10.63 1.05
N ASP A 92 2.32 -9.93 1.79
CA ASP A 92 3.30 -9.02 1.22
C ASP A 92 4.58 -9.79 0.86
N GLU A 93 5.14 -9.52 -0.32
CA GLU A 93 6.30 -10.21 -0.90
C GLU A 93 6.16 -11.75 -0.96
N ILE A 94 5.06 -12.26 -1.52
CA ILE A 94 4.75 -13.70 -1.63
C ILE A 94 5.88 -14.52 -2.28
N ASP A 95 6.69 -13.91 -3.13
CA ASP A 95 7.85 -14.52 -3.77
C ASP A 95 8.99 -14.85 -2.79
N ARG A 96 8.96 -14.33 -1.58
CA ARG A 96 9.91 -14.66 -0.50
C ARG A 96 9.60 -15.99 0.18
N LEU A 97 8.36 -16.47 0.11
CA LEU A 97 8.03 -17.78 0.67
C LEU A 97 8.61 -18.91 -0.19
N PRO A 98 9.13 -19.96 0.44
CA PRO A 98 9.47 -21.18 -0.26
C PRO A 98 8.23 -21.79 -0.92
N PHE A 99 8.43 -22.64 -1.95
CA PHE A 99 7.32 -23.22 -2.70
C PHE A 99 6.36 -24.05 -1.84
N SER A 100 6.84 -24.71 -0.80
CA SER A 100 6.02 -25.42 0.18
C SER A 100 5.00 -24.49 0.88
N GLY A 101 5.42 -23.29 1.29
CA GLY A 101 4.53 -22.29 1.87
C GLY A 101 3.49 -21.78 0.85
N GLN A 102 3.93 -21.56 -0.39
CA GLN A 102 3.02 -21.15 -1.47
C GLN A 102 2.04 -22.29 -1.86
N GLU A 103 2.44 -23.55 -1.73
CA GLU A 103 1.59 -24.73 -1.96
C GLU A 103 0.48 -24.84 -0.92
N LEU A 104 0.77 -24.53 0.35
CA LEU A 104 -0.28 -24.46 1.39
C LEU A 104 -1.34 -23.42 1.06
N ILE A 105 -0.92 -22.23 0.61
CA ILE A 105 -1.84 -21.17 0.17
C ILE A 105 -2.67 -21.63 -1.05
N TYR A 106 -2.02 -22.29 -2.02
CA TYR A 106 -2.69 -22.85 -3.19
C TYR A 106 -3.76 -23.88 -2.80
N SER A 107 -3.45 -24.79 -1.88
CA SER A 107 -4.37 -25.82 -1.40
C SER A 107 -5.63 -25.21 -0.77
N TYR A 108 -5.45 -24.14 0.03
CA TYR A 108 -6.56 -23.37 0.58
C TYR A 108 -7.39 -22.68 -0.51
N LEU A 109 -6.75 -22.06 -1.51
CA LEU A 109 -7.49 -21.37 -2.60
C LEU A 109 -8.40 -22.29 -3.41
N ILE A 110 -8.05 -23.58 -3.54
CA ILE A 110 -8.87 -24.55 -4.27
C ILE A 110 -10.13 -24.91 -3.51
N SER A 111 -10.01 -25.15 -2.19
CA SER A 111 -11.06 -25.80 -1.41
C SER A 111 -11.79 -24.86 -0.44
N GLY A 112 -11.17 -23.74 -0.05
CA GLY A 112 -11.61 -22.94 1.11
C GLY A 112 -11.39 -23.63 2.44
N GLN A 113 -10.75 -24.82 2.43
CA GLN A 113 -10.52 -25.67 3.59
C GLN A 113 -9.04 -25.77 3.91
N TYR A 114 -8.71 -26.00 5.15
CA TYR A 114 -7.34 -26.22 5.61
C TYR A 114 -7.33 -27.14 6.83
N LYS A 115 -6.18 -27.71 7.12
CA LYS A 115 -5.91 -28.52 8.32
C LYS A 115 -4.94 -27.81 9.24
N GLY A 116 -5.04 -28.02 10.54
CA GLY A 116 -4.03 -27.58 11.48
C GLY A 116 -2.67 -28.23 11.19
N TYR A 117 -1.60 -27.56 11.59
CA TYR A 117 -0.26 -28.13 11.45
C TYR A 117 -0.14 -29.37 12.37
N HIS A 118 0.25 -30.51 11.81
CA HIS A 118 0.22 -31.84 12.44
C HIS A 118 -1.18 -32.35 12.84
N ASP A 119 -2.26 -31.78 12.30
CA ASP A 119 -3.60 -32.28 12.50
C ASP A 119 -4.14 -32.88 11.19
N ASP A 120 -4.17 -34.20 11.11
CA ASP A 120 -4.72 -34.89 9.95
C ASP A 120 -6.22 -35.22 10.09
N GLU A 121 -6.77 -35.06 11.28
CA GLU A 121 -8.14 -35.50 11.59
C GLU A 121 -9.18 -34.39 11.36
N HIS A 122 -8.85 -33.14 11.71
CA HIS A 122 -9.81 -32.04 11.64
C HIS A 122 -9.59 -31.18 10.40
N VAL A 123 -10.71 -30.88 9.73
CA VAL A 123 -10.76 -29.96 8.59
C VAL A 123 -11.50 -28.71 9.00
N PHE A 124 -10.86 -27.56 8.81
CA PHE A 124 -11.42 -26.24 9.10
C PHE A 124 -11.77 -25.55 7.79
N GLU A 125 -12.72 -24.60 7.85
CA GLU A 125 -13.13 -23.79 6.71
C GLU A 125 -12.93 -22.30 7.00
N SER A 126 -12.59 -21.55 5.96
CA SER A 126 -12.49 -20.10 6.03
C SER A 126 -12.94 -19.46 4.71
N ASN A 127 -13.54 -18.29 4.82
CA ASN A 127 -13.91 -17.42 3.70
C ASN A 127 -12.99 -16.19 3.62
N ALA A 128 -11.73 -16.33 4.05
CA ALA A 128 -10.74 -15.26 3.91
C ALA A 128 -10.42 -15.01 2.44
N ARG A 129 -10.49 -13.76 2.01
CA ARG A 129 -10.07 -13.34 0.67
C ARG A 129 -8.57 -13.10 0.67
N LEU A 130 -7.88 -13.65 -0.31
CA LEU A 130 -6.44 -13.51 -0.40
C LEU A 130 -6.03 -12.42 -1.39
N ILE A 131 -5.15 -11.54 -0.93
CA ILE A 131 -4.48 -10.54 -1.75
C ILE A 131 -2.97 -10.76 -1.59
N PHE A 132 -2.24 -10.54 -2.67
CA PHE A 132 -0.80 -10.79 -2.73
C PHE A 132 -0.05 -9.56 -3.23
N SER A 133 1.22 -9.45 -2.87
CA SER A 133 2.16 -8.56 -3.53
C SER A 133 3.44 -9.28 -3.92
N THR A 134 4.12 -8.77 -4.93
CA THR A 134 5.47 -9.20 -5.32
C THR A 134 6.24 -8.07 -5.99
N THR A 135 7.56 -8.10 -5.84
CA THR A 135 8.48 -7.20 -6.55
C THR A 135 9.10 -7.86 -7.80
N LYS A 136 8.83 -9.14 -8.00
CA LYS A 136 9.40 -9.98 -9.06
C LYS A 136 8.39 -10.27 -10.15
N VAL A 137 8.86 -10.87 -11.24
CA VAL A 137 7.99 -11.37 -12.31
C VAL A 137 7.23 -12.61 -11.79
N PRO A 138 5.89 -12.55 -11.63
CA PRO A 138 5.12 -13.62 -10.99
C PRO A 138 5.28 -14.99 -11.67
N ALA A 139 5.35 -15.00 -13.00
CA ALA A 139 5.47 -16.24 -13.78
C ALA A 139 6.79 -17.00 -13.55
N GLU A 140 7.83 -16.30 -13.08
CA GLU A 140 9.17 -16.85 -12.89
C GLU A 140 9.43 -17.26 -11.43
N THR A 141 8.79 -16.56 -10.48
CA THR A 141 9.13 -16.67 -9.07
C THR A 141 8.07 -17.33 -8.21
N LEU A 142 6.83 -17.36 -8.67
CA LEU A 142 5.76 -18.01 -7.93
C LEU A 142 5.62 -19.49 -8.28
N TYR A 143 5.12 -20.27 -7.32
CA TYR A 143 4.65 -21.64 -7.55
C TYR A 143 3.61 -21.64 -8.68
N LYS A 144 3.92 -22.32 -9.78
CA LYS A 144 3.12 -22.23 -11.02
C LYS A 144 1.62 -22.49 -10.85
N PRO A 145 1.18 -23.49 -10.03
CA PRO A 145 -0.24 -23.67 -9.77
C PRO A 145 -0.87 -22.47 -9.05
N LEU A 146 -0.20 -21.89 -8.05
CA LEU A 146 -0.67 -20.69 -7.36
C LEU A 146 -0.80 -19.49 -8.31
N ALA A 147 0.22 -19.23 -9.13
CA ALA A 147 0.20 -18.13 -10.11
C ALA A 147 -1.00 -18.23 -11.06
N ARG A 148 -1.40 -19.45 -11.47
CA ARG A 148 -2.59 -19.69 -12.33
C ARG A 148 -3.92 -19.46 -11.61
N MET A 149 -3.94 -19.58 -10.29
CA MET A 149 -5.16 -19.35 -9.48
C MET A 149 -5.40 -17.87 -9.20
N ILE A 150 -4.45 -16.98 -9.53
CA ILE A 150 -4.59 -15.53 -9.34
C ILE A 150 -4.94 -14.88 -10.68
N PRO A 151 -6.24 -14.67 -10.99
CA PRO A 151 -6.66 -14.18 -12.31
C PRO A 151 -6.44 -12.67 -12.48
N ILE A 152 -6.24 -11.94 -11.38
CA ILE A 152 -6.12 -10.48 -11.38
C ILE A 152 -4.69 -10.12 -10.97
N VAL A 153 -3.86 -9.77 -11.94
CA VAL A 153 -2.52 -9.20 -11.71
C VAL A 153 -2.57 -7.71 -12.03
N ILE A 154 -2.19 -6.90 -11.06
CA ILE A 154 -2.27 -5.44 -11.14
C ILE A 154 -0.84 -4.89 -11.12
N PRO A 155 -0.34 -4.38 -12.25
CA PRO A 155 0.95 -3.70 -12.26
C PRO A 155 0.85 -2.39 -11.48
N VAL A 156 1.84 -2.14 -10.61
CA VAL A 156 1.93 -0.91 -9.83
C VAL A 156 3.14 -0.12 -10.34
N PRO A 157 2.91 1.01 -11.01
CA PRO A 157 3.98 1.79 -11.61
C PRO A 157 4.91 2.38 -10.54
N THR A 158 6.17 2.54 -10.91
CA THR A 158 7.15 3.29 -10.12
C THR A 158 6.77 4.76 -10.05
N LEU A 159 7.34 5.48 -9.11
CA LEU A 159 7.12 6.94 -9.03
C LEU A 159 7.62 7.66 -10.29
N HIS A 160 8.68 7.14 -10.92
CA HIS A 160 9.23 7.70 -12.16
C HIS A 160 8.27 7.58 -13.34
N GLU A 161 7.53 6.48 -13.43
CA GLU A 161 6.57 6.21 -14.51
C GLU A 161 5.25 6.99 -14.37
N ARG A 162 5.03 7.63 -13.20
CA ARG A 162 3.83 8.42 -12.95
C ARG A 162 3.89 9.77 -13.63
N THR A 163 2.73 10.30 -13.98
CA THR A 163 2.62 11.64 -14.57
C THR A 163 3.03 12.74 -13.58
N ALA A 164 3.35 13.93 -14.09
CA ALA A 164 3.68 15.07 -13.24
C ALA A 164 2.52 15.43 -12.31
N ASP A 165 1.29 15.40 -12.82
CA ASP A 165 0.08 15.70 -12.05
C ASP A 165 -0.13 14.71 -10.89
N GLU A 166 0.10 13.41 -11.12
CA GLU A 166 0.00 12.40 -10.07
C GLU A 166 1.07 12.59 -8.97
N LYS A 167 2.31 12.90 -9.37
CA LYS A 167 3.40 13.19 -8.43
C LYS A 167 3.08 14.42 -7.58
N GLU A 168 2.56 15.48 -8.21
CA GLU A 168 2.15 16.71 -7.52
C GLU A 168 1.03 16.43 -6.51
N GLU A 169 -0.01 15.72 -6.90
CA GLU A 169 -1.13 15.37 -6.02
C GLU A 169 -0.67 14.51 -4.82
N MET A 170 0.23 13.57 -5.05
CA MET A 170 0.81 12.76 -4.00
C MET A 170 1.64 13.60 -3.03
N LEU A 171 2.52 14.47 -3.54
CA LEU A 171 3.34 15.36 -2.72
C LEU A 171 2.48 16.29 -1.85
N VAL A 172 1.49 16.97 -2.47
CA VAL A 172 0.55 17.83 -1.74
C VAL A 172 -0.19 17.06 -0.66
N SER A 173 -0.59 15.84 -0.94
CA SER A 173 -1.31 15.03 0.03
C SER A 173 -0.43 14.62 1.22
N PHE A 174 0.81 14.23 0.99
CA PHE A 174 1.74 13.90 2.07
C PHE A 174 2.04 15.12 2.94
N LEU A 175 2.25 16.29 2.33
CA LEU A 175 2.43 17.54 3.05
C LEU A 175 1.21 17.90 3.91
N LYS A 176 -0.01 17.73 3.37
CA LYS A 176 -1.27 17.93 4.11
C LYS A 176 -1.44 16.91 5.25
N GLU A 177 -1.04 15.65 5.04
CA GLU A 177 -1.07 14.62 6.06
C GLU A 177 -0.14 14.96 7.23
N GLU A 178 1.10 15.40 6.94
CA GLU A 178 2.05 15.84 7.94
C GLU A 178 1.54 17.08 8.72
N GLY A 179 0.99 18.06 8.02
CA GLY A 179 0.38 19.23 8.66
C GLY A 179 -0.73 18.87 9.65
N ARG A 180 -1.62 17.95 9.26
CA ARG A 180 -2.67 17.43 10.14
C ARG A 180 -2.10 16.66 11.33
N ARG A 181 -1.06 15.84 11.12
CA ARG A 181 -0.38 15.08 12.17
C ARG A 181 0.26 16.01 13.21
N MET A 182 0.85 17.11 12.76
CA MET A 182 1.50 18.10 13.62
C MET A 182 0.53 19.14 14.21
N GLY A 183 -0.70 19.22 13.70
CA GLY A 183 -1.68 20.23 14.08
C GLY A 183 -1.29 21.66 13.67
N VAL A 184 -0.66 21.81 12.48
CA VAL A 184 -0.15 23.08 11.97
C VAL A 184 -0.45 23.25 10.50
N ASP A 185 -0.56 24.50 10.06
CA ASP A 185 -0.59 24.82 8.63
C ASP A 185 0.80 24.66 8.03
N VAL A 186 0.83 24.09 6.83
CA VAL A 186 2.08 23.86 6.09
C VAL A 186 2.07 24.72 4.83
N SER A 187 3.15 25.45 4.63
CA SER A 187 3.48 26.12 3.39
C SER A 187 4.85 25.64 2.90
N ILE A 188 5.07 25.67 1.60
CA ILE A 188 6.32 25.25 0.97
C ILE A 188 6.76 26.26 -0.07
N SER A 189 8.05 26.54 -0.12
CA SER A 189 8.58 27.41 -1.18
C SER A 189 8.49 26.72 -2.54
N GLN A 190 8.32 27.54 -3.59
CA GLN A 190 8.21 27.01 -4.95
C GLN A 190 9.44 26.20 -5.35
N ASN A 191 10.64 26.62 -4.93
CA ASN A 191 11.88 25.89 -5.21
C ASN A 191 11.90 24.54 -4.50
N ALA A 192 11.59 24.48 -3.20
CA ALA A 192 11.54 23.21 -2.46
C ALA A 192 10.51 22.25 -3.07
N PHE A 193 9.36 22.78 -3.49
CA PHE A 193 8.32 21.99 -4.13
C PHE A 193 8.79 21.37 -5.45
N HIS A 194 9.41 22.18 -6.34
CA HIS A 194 9.96 21.66 -7.59
C HIS A 194 11.08 20.65 -7.37
N CYS A 195 11.96 20.90 -6.39
CA CYS A 195 13.01 19.94 -6.04
C CYS A 195 12.43 18.58 -5.66
N MET A 196 11.39 18.57 -4.83
CA MET A 196 10.72 17.33 -4.44
C MET A 196 10.03 16.63 -5.62
N LEU A 197 9.49 17.36 -6.59
CA LEU A 197 8.84 16.78 -7.78
C LEU A 197 9.83 16.19 -8.79
N GLU A 198 10.99 16.83 -8.97
CA GLU A 198 11.96 16.45 -10.00
C GLU A 198 12.99 15.44 -9.51
N PHE A 199 13.11 15.27 -8.19
CA PHE A 199 14.07 14.33 -7.62
C PHE A 199 13.75 12.88 -8.01
N SER A 200 14.80 12.11 -8.35
CA SER A 200 14.68 10.69 -8.68
C SER A 200 14.78 9.84 -7.42
N TYR A 201 13.65 9.39 -6.92
CA TYR A 201 13.55 8.57 -5.71
C TYR A 201 13.81 7.10 -6.04
N GLU A 202 14.90 6.51 -5.49
CA GLU A 202 15.25 5.10 -5.70
C GLU A 202 14.23 4.16 -5.05
N ASN A 203 13.75 4.52 -3.86
CA ASN A 203 12.74 3.77 -3.12
C ASN A 203 11.31 4.29 -3.35
N ASN A 204 11.07 4.93 -4.50
CA ASN A 204 9.75 5.35 -4.95
C ASN A 204 8.99 6.23 -3.93
N ILE A 205 7.71 5.90 -3.66
CA ILE A 205 6.81 6.67 -2.80
C ILE A 205 7.27 6.68 -1.34
N ASP A 206 7.87 5.59 -0.85
CA ASP A 206 8.32 5.51 0.54
C ASP A 206 9.46 6.50 0.80
N GLU A 207 10.36 6.68 -0.16
CA GLU A 207 11.42 7.68 -0.05
C GLU A 207 10.88 9.11 -0.17
N LEU A 208 9.95 9.36 -1.10
CA LEU A 208 9.25 10.65 -1.18
C LEU A 208 8.57 11.00 0.15
N LYS A 209 7.86 10.04 0.74
CA LYS A 209 7.19 10.23 2.04
C LYS A 209 8.18 10.51 3.16
N THR A 210 9.30 9.80 3.19
CA THR A 210 10.38 10.05 4.16
C THR A 210 10.98 11.44 3.97
N CYS A 211 11.19 11.87 2.73
CA CYS A 211 11.68 13.20 2.39
C CYS A 211 10.72 14.29 2.91
N VAL A 212 9.43 14.14 2.66
CA VAL A 212 8.40 15.07 3.16
C VAL A 212 8.43 15.14 4.68
N THR A 213 8.43 13.98 5.35
CA THR A 213 8.45 13.92 6.83
C THR A 213 9.70 14.61 7.41
N SER A 214 10.89 14.35 6.85
CA SER A 214 12.14 14.96 7.34
C SER A 214 12.18 16.47 7.10
N SER A 215 11.70 16.94 5.94
CA SER A 215 11.62 18.37 5.64
C SER A 215 10.62 19.10 6.54
N CYS A 216 9.47 18.49 6.80
CA CYS A 216 8.51 19.02 7.77
C CYS A 216 9.09 19.08 9.18
N ALA A 217 9.84 18.06 9.60
CA ALA A 217 10.49 18.03 10.92
C ALA A 217 11.55 19.14 11.04
N GLY A 218 12.35 19.38 10.00
CA GLY A 218 13.29 20.51 9.94
C GLY A 218 12.59 21.87 10.10
N ALA A 219 11.56 22.09 9.27
CA ALA A 219 10.78 23.32 9.31
C ALA A 219 9.99 23.52 10.63
N TYR A 220 9.64 22.44 11.32
CA TYR A 220 8.94 22.52 12.60
C TYR A 220 9.78 23.17 13.72
N LEU A 221 11.11 23.13 13.63
CA LEU A 221 12.00 23.81 14.57
C LEU A 221 11.91 25.34 14.46
N GLU A 222 11.47 25.84 13.31
CA GLU A 222 11.29 27.26 12.99
C GLU A 222 9.81 27.68 12.99
N LYS A 223 8.94 26.86 13.61
CA LYS A 223 7.49 27.10 13.64
C LYS A 223 7.12 28.48 14.15
N THR A 224 6.19 29.15 13.45
CA THR A 224 5.59 30.44 13.83
C THR A 224 4.12 30.28 14.23
N SER A 225 3.46 31.40 14.56
CA SER A 225 1.99 31.44 14.80
C SER A 225 1.19 31.00 13.57
N ASP A 226 1.73 31.21 12.37
CA ASP A 226 1.06 30.98 11.09
C ASP A 226 1.31 29.57 10.54
N GLY A 227 2.04 28.72 11.27
CA GLY A 227 2.37 27.36 10.87
C GLY A 227 3.86 27.16 10.61
N ILE A 228 4.17 26.22 9.69
CA ILE A 228 5.53 25.94 9.22
C ILE A 228 5.70 26.30 7.76
N ALA A 229 6.91 26.77 7.43
CA ALA A 229 7.32 27.13 6.08
C ALA A 229 8.51 26.26 5.65
N ILE A 230 8.31 25.37 4.68
CA ILE A 230 9.36 24.50 4.15
C ILE A 230 10.12 25.25 3.07
N HIS A 231 11.39 25.49 3.28
CA HIS A 231 12.33 26.09 2.34
C HIS A 231 13.32 25.04 1.82
N SER A 232 14.05 25.36 0.76
CA SER A 232 15.02 24.45 0.13
C SER A 232 16.06 23.93 1.13
N TYR A 233 16.48 24.73 2.11
CA TYR A 233 17.46 24.32 3.13
C TYR A 233 16.90 23.32 4.16
N HIS A 234 15.59 23.08 4.20
CA HIS A 234 14.98 22.02 5.00
C HIS A 234 14.97 20.66 4.29
N LEU A 235 15.31 20.63 2.98
CA LEU A 235 15.38 19.40 2.22
C LEU A 235 16.58 18.55 2.67
N PRO A 236 16.49 17.22 2.56
CA PRO A 236 17.64 16.35 2.83
C PRO A 236 18.87 16.71 2.00
N GLU A 237 20.06 16.65 2.60
CA GLU A 237 21.32 17.05 1.97
C GLU A 237 21.60 16.31 0.66
N TYR A 238 21.24 15.03 0.57
CA TYR A 238 21.42 14.25 -0.66
C TYR A 238 20.63 14.80 -1.86
N MET A 239 19.46 15.44 -1.59
CA MET A 239 18.70 16.11 -2.65
C MET A 239 19.37 17.40 -3.10
N LEU A 240 19.82 18.23 -2.15
CA LEU A 240 20.47 19.51 -2.45
C LEU A 240 21.74 19.31 -3.26
N SER A 241 22.52 18.28 -2.95
CA SER A 241 23.76 17.95 -3.66
C SER A 241 23.52 17.43 -5.09
N SER A 242 22.43 16.70 -5.33
CA SER A 242 22.10 16.11 -6.64
C SER A 242 21.56 17.12 -7.65
N LEU A 243 20.80 18.11 -7.19
CA LEU A 243 20.09 19.06 -8.06
C LEU A 243 20.93 20.28 -8.48
N LYS A 244 22.18 20.41 -8.01
CA LYS A 244 23.08 21.57 -8.29
C LYS A 244 22.35 22.91 -8.14
N LEU A 245 21.52 23.03 -7.12
CA LEU A 245 20.74 24.23 -6.87
C LEU A 245 21.66 25.40 -6.59
N GLU A 246 21.65 26.39 -7.47
CA GLU A 246 22.10 27.73 -7.14
C GLU A 246 21.11 28.26 -6.07
N VAL A 247 21.57 28.33 -4.83
CA VAL A 247 20.82 28.88 -3.69
C VAL A 247 20.76 30.40 -3.88
N GLU A 248 20.13 30.85 -4.97
CA GLU A 248 19.73 32.23 -5.13
C GLU A 248 18.32 32.44 -4.56
N ASP A 249 18.22 33.46 -3.78
CA ASP A 249 17.12 34.21 -3.14
C ASP A 249 15.71 34.22 -3.82
N LYS A 250 15.36 33.16 -4.59
CA LYS A 250 14.09 33.00 -5.29
C LYS A 250 12.98 32.36 -4.44
N ASP A 251 13.28 32.06 -3.18
CA ASP A 251 12.38 31.38 -2.25
C ASP A 251 11.26 32.29 -1.69
N LYS A 252 10.95 33.40 -2.37
CA LYS A 252 9.95 34.37 -1.91
C LYS A 252 8.50 33.96 -2.24
N ARG A 253 8.29 32.98 -3.11
CA ARG A 253 6.93 32.51 -3.46
C ARG A 253 6.59 31.25 -2.67
N MET A 254 5.66 31.41 -1.72
CA MET A 254 5.16 30.31 -0.91
C MET A 254 3.88 29.74 -1.50
N ILE A 255 3.78 28.43 -1.51
CA ILE A 255 2.57 27.66 -1.83
C ILE A 255 1.90 27.32 -0.50
N HIS A 256 0.73 27.89 -0.25
CA HIS A 256 -0.06 27.60 0.94
C HIS A 256 -0.98 26.40 0.66
N LEU A 257 -0.74 25.30 1.33
CA LEU A 257 -1.41 24.03 1.04
C LEU A 257 -2.89 24.01 1.39
N ASN A 258 -3.33 24.85 2.34
CA ASN A 258 -4.75 24.95 2.70
C ASN A 258 -5.60 25.66 1.62
N SER A 259 -4.99 26.54 0.83
CA SER A 259 -5.65 27.18 -0.33
C SER A 259 -5.45 26.40 -1.63
N TYR A 260 -4.65 25.35 -1.61
CA TYR A 260 -4.42 24.47 -2.74
C TYR A 260 -5.59 23.47 -2.85
N SER A 261 -6.76 23.95 -3.23
CA SER A 261 -7.90 23.09 -3.52
C SER A 261 -8.19 23.14 -5.02
N ARG A 262 -7.86 22.08 -5.72
CA ARG A 262 -8.74 21.68 -6.81
C ARG A 262 -10.00 21.15 -6.12
N ASP A 263 -11.16 21.65 -6.49
CA ASP A 263 -12.47 21.26 -5.96
C ASP A 263 -12.58 19.74 -5.72
N THR A 264 -12.50 19.32 -4.48
CA THR A 264 -12.65 17.91 -4.11
C THR A 264 -13.58 17.77 -2.93
N SER A 265 -14.84 17.53 -3.26
CA SER A 265 -15.93 17.25 -2.32
C SER A 265 -16.00 15.80 -1.84
N LEU A 266 -14.98 14.97 -2.06
CA LEU A 266 -14.91 13.56 -1.66
C LEU A 266 -13.90 13.34 -0.54
N GLY A 267 -14.26 12.55 0.47
CA GLY A 267 -13.37 12.21 1.60
C GLY A 267 -12.04 11.64 1.11
N GLN A 268 -10.95 12.01 1.75
CA GLN A 268 -9.57 11.84 1.26
C GLN A 268 -9.19 10.40 0.88
N THR A 269 -9.70 9.40 1.58
CA THR A 269 -9.45 7.98 1.28
C THR A 269 -10.09 7.56 -0.06
N VAL A 270 -11.27 8.10 -0.37
CA VAL A 270 -11.99 7.84 -1.62
C VAL A 270 -11.29 8.50 -2.80
N GLN A 271 -10.67 9.66 -2.59
CA GLN A 271 -9.95 10.42 -3.61
C GLN A 271 -8.67 9.70 -4.07
N TYR A 272 -7.86 9.18 -3.15
CA TYR A 272 -6.70 8.33 -3.50
C TYR A 272 -7.12 7.09 -4.27
N PHE A 273 -8.19 6.45 -3.82
CA PHE A 273 -8.72 5.28 -4.49
C PHE A 273 -9.23 5.63 -5.90
N GLN A 274 -9.85 6.79 -6.10
CA GLN A 274 -10.33 7.23 -7.40
C GLN A 274 -9.15 7.54 -8.34
N ILE A 275 -8.15 8.29 -7.89
CA ILE A 275 -6.93 8.60 -8.66
C ILE A 275 -6.22 7.30 -9.07
N MET A 276 -6.03 6.36 -8.15
CA MET A 276 -5.39 5.10 -8.45
C MET A 276 -6.24 4.20 -9.35
N LEU A 277 -7.57 4.31 -9.30
CA LEU A 277 -8.47 3.60 -10.21
C LEU A 277 -8.48 4.20 -11.61
N ASP A 278 -8.46 5.52 -11.72
CA ASP A 278 -8.45 6.24 -13.00
C ASP A 278 -7.14 5.93 -13.75
N VAL A 279 -5.99 5.92 -13.07
CA VAL A 279 -4.70 5.46 -13.61
C VAL A 279 -4.79 4.02 -14.17
N PHE A 280 -5.49 3.11 -13.47
CA PHE A 280 -5.65 1.73 -13.96
C PHE A 280 -6.66 1.59 -15.10
N GLU A 281 -7.57 2.53 -15.29
CA GLU A 281 -8.50 2.55 -16.43
C GLU A 281 -7.81 3.06 -17.71
N ASP A 282 -6.93 4.06 -17.62
CA ASP A 282 -6.16 4.59 -18.75
C ASP A 282 -5.13 3.59 -19.32
N TYR A 283 -4.59 2.70 -18.50
CA TYR A 283 -3.71 1.60 -18.99
C TYR A 283 -4.44 0.49 -19.76
N ARG A 284 -5.78 0.56 -19.93
CA ARG A 284 -6.58 -0.40 -20.68
C ARG A 284 -6.91 0.03 -22.12
N GLN A 285 -6.54 1.24 -22.52
CA GLN A 285 -6.61 1.70 -23.92
C GLN A 285 -5.25 1.52 -24.59
#